data_fc3bbe680139ae8866e954b1297d0e6b
#
_entry.id   fc3bbe680139ae8866e954b1297d0e6b
#
_cell.length_a   1.000
_cell.length_b   1.000
_cell.length_c   1.000
_cell.angle_alpha   90.00
_cell.angle_beta   90.00
_cell.angle_gamma   90.00
#
_symmetry.space_group_name_H-M   'P 1'
#
loop_
_entity.id
_entity.type
_entity.pdbx_description
1 polymer ?
#
loop_
_entity_poly.entity_id
_entity_poly.type
_entity_poly.pdbx_seq_one_letter_code
_entity_poly.pdbx_strand_id
1 'polypeptide(L)'
;MKKTTSNSKSYNWGDGCTAWQFVNSPTLSVIRETMPPKTSESLHKHSRSQQFFFIISGEAVFELNGERHTIKANQGMHVKPMAVHRIINATDENLELLIISEPHSHADRINI
;
A
#
# COMPACT_ATOMS: atom_id res chain seq x y z
N MET A 1 -7.89 -20.19 -4.38
CA MET A 1 -9.18 -19.73 -4.92
C MET A 1 -9.00 -18.38 -5.62
N LYS A 2 -9.84 -18.13 -6.60
CA LYS A 2 -9.79 -16.89 -7.37
C LYS A 2 -10.30 -15.70 -6.53
N LYS A 3 -9.53 -14.62 -6.50
CA LYS A 3 -9.88 -13.38 -5.80
C LYS A 3 -10.05 -12.24 -6.79
N THR A 4 -11.13 -11.49 -6.62
CA THR A 4 -11.44 -10.30 -7.43
C THR A 4 -11.94 -9.19 -6.51
N THR A 5 -12.04 -7.96 -7.04
CA THR A 5 -12.63 -6.86 -6.28
C THR A 5 -14.10 -7.09 -5.96
N SER A 6 -14.81 -7.92 -6.76
CA SER A 6 -16.22 -8.20 -6.52
C SER A 6 -16.48 -9.28 -5.48
N ASN A 7 -15.50 -10.10 -5.11
CA ASN A 7 -15.66 -11.13 -4.09
C ASN A 7 -14.78 -10.93 -2.85
N SER A 8 -14.17 -9.77 -2.72
CA SER A 8 -13.28 -9.46 -1.60
C SER A 8 -13.86 -8.35 -0.76
N LYS A 9 -13.64 -8.44 0.56
CA LYS A 9 -14.05 -7.40 1.49
C LYS A 9 -13.31 -6.11 1.19
N SER A 10 -14.02 -4.99 1.12
CA SER A 10 -13.42 -3.68 0.84
C SER A 10 -13.65 -2.71 1.98
N TYR A 11 -12.80 -1.70 2.05
CA TYR A 11 -12.96 -0.57 2.94
C TYR A 11 -12.38 0.69 2.30
N ASN A 12 -12.86 1.84 2.76
CA ASN A 12 -12.34 3.14 2.31
C ASN A 12 -11.39 3.70 3.36
N TRP A 13 -10.41 4.46 2.90
CA TRP A 13 -9.47 5.16 3.77
C TRP A 13 -9.03 6.48 3.11
N GLY A 14 -8.47 7.39 3.90
CA GLY A 14 -8.02 8.68 3.39
C GLY A 14 -9.11 9.43 2.61
N ASP A 15 -8.71 10.14 1.58
CA ASP A 15 -9.60 10.94 0.74
C ASP A 15 -10.13 10.13 -0.45
N GLY A 16 -10.96 9.14 -0.17
CA GLY A 16 -11.62 8.34 -1.21
C GLY A 16 -10.79 7.18 -1.73
N CYS A 17 -9.71 6.79 -1.06
CA CYS A 17 -8.97 5.59 -1.40
C CYS A 17 -9.78 4.34 -1.04
N THR A 18 -9.68 3.30 -1.85
CA THR A 18 -10.39 2.03 -1.64
C THR A 18 -9.39 0.88 -1.59
N ALA A 19 -9.60 -0.02 -0.64
CA ALA A 19 -8.79 -1.22 -0.47
C ALA A 19 -9.65 -2.46 -0.52
N TRP A 20 -9.18 -3.52 -1.18
CA TRP A 20 -9.81 -4.83 -1.23
C TRP A 20 -8.86 -5.87 -0.63
N GLN A 21 -9.34 -6.61 0.36
CA GLN A 21 -8.56 -7.62 1.07
C GLN A 21 -8.57 -8.94 0.29
N PHE A 22 -7.58 -9.16 -0.56
CA PHE A 22 -7.47 -10.42 -1.33
C PHE A 22 -7.05 -11.59 -0.45
N VAL A 23 -6.09 -11.38 0.44
CA VAL A 23 -5.70 -12.34 1.47
C VAL A 23 -5.63 -11.59 2.79
N ASN A 24 -6.29 -12.13 3.80
CA ASN A 24 -6.33 -11.51 5.13
C ASN A 24 -6.17 -12.61 6.18
N SER A 25 -4.92 -12.90 6.52
CA SER A 25 -4.56 -13.89 7.53
C SER A 25 -3.51 -13.30 8.49
N PRO A 26 -3.30 -13.92 9.66
CA PRO A 26 -2.29 -13.40 10.60
C PRO A 26 -0.87 -13.40 10.02
N THR A 27 -0.57 -14.29 9.09
CA THR A 27 0.79 -14.46 8.54
C THR A 27 0.98 -13.81 7.18
N LEU A 28 -0.11 -13.43 6.49
CA LEU A 28 -0.04 -12.84 5.16
C LEU A 28 -1.22 -11.93 4.92
N SER A 29 -0.94 -10.74 4.41
CA SER A 29 -1.96 -9.82 3.91
C SER A 29 -1.63 -9.45 2.47
N VAL A 30 -2.63 -9.51 1.58
CA VAL A 30 -2.52 -9.04 0.21
C VAL A 30 -3.70 -8.13 -0.05
N ILE A 31 -3.43 -6.86 -0.29
CA ILE A 31 -4.44 -5.83 -0.48
C ILE A 31 -4.24 -5.21 -1.86
N ARG A 32 -5.33 -5.11 -2.63
CA ARG A 32 -5.37 -4.32 -3.84
C ARG A 32 -5.97 -2.96 -3.51
N GLU A 33 -5.33 -1.88 -3.93
CA GLU A 33 -5.80 -0.53 -3.62
C GLU A 33 -5.92 0.33 -4.87
N THR A 34 -6.90 1.24 -4.81
CA THR A 34 -7.03 2.36 -5.73
C THR A 34 -6.87 3.65 -4.93
N MET A 35 -5.91 4.47 -5.35
CA MET A 35 -5.70 5.81 -4.79
C MET A 35 -6.07 6.86 -5.85
N PRO A 36 -7.15 7.62 -5.64
CA PRO A 36 -7.51 8.71 -6.55
C PRO A 36 -6.41 9.78 -6.66
N PRO A 37 -6.50 10.69 -7.65
CA PRO A 37 -5.54 11.78 -7.77
C PRO A 37 -5.33 12.56 -6.48
N LYS A 38 -4.08 12.95 -6.21
CA LYS A 38 -3.72 13.83 -5.08
C LYS A 38 -4.07 13.27 -3.72
N THR A 39 -3.90 11.95 -3.54
CA THR A 39 -4.09 11.29 -2.24
C THR A 39 -2.77 10.71 -1.74
N SER A 40 -2.67 10.52 -0.44
CA SER A 40 -1.47 9.93 0.16
C SER A 40 -1.79 9.24 1.48
N GLU A 41 -0.93 8.29 1.86
CA GLU A 41 -0.91 7.74 3.21
C GLU A 41 -0.31 8.76 4.18
N SER A 42 -0.60 8.57 5.48
CA SER A 42 0.16 9.20 6.55
C SER A 42 1.51 8.51 6.74
N LEU A 43 2.52 9.27 7.10
CA LEU A 43 3.84 8.73 7.38
C LEU A 43 3.77 7.78 8.57
N HIS A 44 4.31 6.55 8.43
CA HIS A 44 4.20 5.50 9.43
C HIS A 44 5.31 4.45 9.27
N LYS A 45 5.36 3.53 10.23
CA LYS A 45 6.21 2.35 10.16
C LYS A 45 5.50 1.15 10.76
N HIS A 46 6.01 -0.05 10.50
CA HIS A 46 5.55 -1.30 11.09
C HIS A 46 6.69 -1.94 11.86
N SER A 47 6.41 -2.43 13.08
CA SER A 47 7.48 -2.96 13.93
C SER A 47 7.91 -4.36 13.53
N ARG A 48 7.03 -5.18 12.96
CA ARG A 48 7.32 -6.58 12.61
C ARG A 48 7.10 -6.90 11.14
N SER A 49 6.12 -6.24 10.50
CA SER A 49 5.74 -6.55 9.13
C SER A 49 6.76 -5.98 8.15
N GLN A 50 7.20 -6.82 7.22
CA GLN A 50 7.79 -6.32 5.97
C GLN A 50 6.69 -6.18 4.94
N GLN A 51 6.85 -5.26 4.00
CA GLN A 51 5.86 -5.01 2.97
C GLN A 51 6.49 -4.93 1.59
N PHE A 52 5.72 -5.30 0.58
CA PHE A 52 6.08 -5.06 -0.81
C PHE A 52 4.93 -4.34 -1.48
N PHE A 53 5.22 -3.16 -2.02
CA PHE A 53 4.28 -2.34 -2.78
C PHE A 53 4.57 -2.53 -4.26
N PHE A 54 3.57 -2.95 -5.04
CA PHE A 54 3.73 -3.18 -6.46
C PHE A 54 2.71 -2.36 -7.25
N ILE A 55 3.19 -1.52 -8.18
CA ILE A 55 2.33 -0.63 -8.96
C ILE A 55 1.77 -1.39 -10.17
N ILE A 56 0.45 -1.45 -10.26
CA ILE A 56 -0.26 -2.07 -11.38
C ILE A 56 -0.41 -1.06 -12.51
N SER A 57 -0.90 0.15 -12.18
CA SER A 57 -1.04 1.23 -13.15
C SER A 57 -0.94 2.58 -12.47
N GLY A 58 -0.51 3.58 -13.20
CA GLY A 58 -0.24 4.92 -12.67
C GLY A 58 1.20 5.08 -12.23
N GLU A 59 1.44 6.13 -11.45
CA GLU A 59 2.76 6.48 -10.97
C GLU A 59 2.67 6.98 -9.54
N ALA A 60 3.54 6.49 -8.68
CA ALA A 60 3.59 6.84 -7.27
C ALA A 60 4.89 7.54 -6.90
N VAL A 61 4.82 8.42 -5.91
CA VAL A 61 5.99 8.85 -5.15
C VAL A 61 6.00 8.04 -3.86
N PHE A 62 7.13 7.40 -3.56
CA PHE A 62 7.29 6.61 -2.35
C PHE A 62 8.38 7.26 -1.48
N GLU A 63 8.01 7.66 -0.27
CA GLU A 63 8.96 8.15 0.71
C GLU A 63 9.40 6.98 1.58
N LEU A 64 10.71 6.75 1.66
CA LEU A 64 11.29 5.67 2.44
C LEU A 64 12.50 6.21 3.20
N ASN A 65 12.40 6.25 4.54
CA ASN A 65 13.45 6.73 5.42
C ASN A 65 13.99 8.11 4.99
N GLY A 66 13.09 9.01 4.60
CA GLY A 66 13.43 10.38 4.19
C GLY A 66 13.84 10.57 2.74
N GLU A 67 13.93 9.49 1.96
CA GLU A 67 14.24 9.57 0.53
C GLU A 67 12.97 9.40 -0.30
N ARG A 68 12.89 10.13 -1.42
CA ARG A 68 11.78 10.04 -2.36
C ARG A 68 12.18 9.23 -3.58
N HIS A 69 11.28 8.30 -3.97
CA HIS A 69 11.45 7.45 -5.14
C HIS A 69 10.22 7.54 -6.02
N THR A 70 10.39 7.67 -7.32
CA THR A 70 9.28 7.56 -8.27
C THR A 70 9.15 6.12 -8.69
N ILE A 71 7.96 5.55 -8.54
CA ILE A 71 7.66 4.15 -8.84
C ILE A 71 6.56 4.12 -9.91
N LYS A 72 6.84 3.47 -11.03
CA LYS A 72 5.92 3.37 -12.17
C LYS A 72 5.31 1.98 -12.26
N ALA A 73 4.36 1.80 -13.18
CA ALA A 73 3.73 0.51 -13.42
C ALA A 73 4.76 -0.60 -13.60
N ASN A 74 4.49 -1.77 -13.03
CA ASN A 74 5.37 -2.95 -13.01
C ASN A 74 6.66 -2.78 -12.19
N GLN A 75 6.72 -1.74 -11.37
CA GLN A 75 7.81 -1.52 -10.42
C GLN A 75 7.28 -1.62 -9.00
N GLY A 76 8.15 -1.91 -8.05
CA GLY A 76 7.76 -2.04 -6.65
C GLY A 76 8.80 -1.52 -5.68
N MET A 77 8.38 -1.46 -4.41
CA MET A 77 9.23 -1.03 -3.30
C MET A 77 9.14 -2.06 -2.18
N HIS A 78 10.28 -2.61 -1.77
CA HIS A 78 10.37 -3.46 -0.59
C HIS A 78 10.64 -2.59 0.64
N VAL A 79 9.78 -2.75 1.64
CA VAL A 79 9.84 -1.99 2.89
C VAL A 79 10.13 -2.96 4.02
N LYS A 80 11.31 -2.83 4.64
CA LYS A 80 11.70 -3.67 5.79
C LYS A 80 10.98 -3.20 7.05
N PRO A 81 10.88 -4.06 8.08
CA PRO A 81 10.35 -3.64 9.38
C PRO A 81 11.07 -2.38 9.89
N MET A 82 10.35 -1.52 10.57
CA MET A 82 10.82 -0.26 11.18
C MET A 82 11.17 0.85 10.17
N ALA A 83 11.13 0.60 8.86
CA ALA A 83 11.36 1.65 7.87
C ALA A 83 10.18 2.64 7.84
N VAL A 84 10.48 3.91 8.01
CA VAL A 84 9.47 4.99 7.99
C VAL A 84 9.11 5.27 6.54
N HIS A 85 7.82 5.19 6.20
CA HIS A 85 7.39 5.29 4.80
C HIS A 85 5.98 5.81 4.62
N ARG A 86 5.69 6.24 3.41
CA ARG A 86 4.34 6.47 2.88
C ARG A 86 4.35 6.44 1.37
N ILE A 87 3.20 6.11 0.76
CA ILE A 87 2.99 6.20 -0.68
C ILE A 87 2.08 7.39 -0.99
N ILE A 88 2.38 8.07 -2.09
CA ILE A 88 1.70 9.29 -2.52
C ILE A 88 1.31 9.14 -3.99
N ASN A 89 0.05 9.45 -4.31
CA ASN A 89 -0.36 9.68 -5.68
C ASN A 89 -0.38 11.20 -5.93
N ALA A 90 0.69 11.72 -6.53
CA ALA A 90 0.80 13.15 -6.85
C ALA A 90 0.27 13.49 -8.25
N THR A 91 -0.26 12.51 -8.99
CA THR A 91 -0.71 12.68 -10.38
C THR A 91 -2.19 13.03 -10.46
N ASP A 92 -2.67 13.27 -11.69
CA ASP A 92 -4.07 13.53 -11.99
C ASP A 92 -4.83 12.27 -12.44
N GLU A 93 -4.21 11.09 -12.30
CA GLU A 93 -4.81 9.80 -12.65
C GLU A 93 -4.87 8.90 -11.43
N ASN A 94 -5.72 7.87 -11.48
CA ASN A 94 -5.78 6.87 -10.41
C ASN A 94 -4.48 6.07 -10.35
N LEU A 95 -4.08 5.74 -9.13
CA LEU A 95 -2.99 4.81 -8.87
C LEU A 95 -3.59 3.48 -8.42
N GLU A 96 -3.21 2.40 -9.11
CA GLU A 96 -3.64 1.05 -8.78
C GLU A 96 -2.42 0.24 -8.32
N LEU A 97 -2.52 -0.42 -7.17
CA LEU A 97 -1.38 -1.12 -6.59
C LEU A 97 -1.79 -2.34 -5.78
N LEU A 98 -0.79 -3.21 -5.52
CA LEU A 98 -0.89 -4.29 -4.54
C LEU A 98 0.03 -3.98 -3.37
N ILE A 99 -0.42 -4.29 -2.17
CA ILE A 99 0.39 -4.23 -0.95
C ILE A 99 0.39 -5.60 -0.32
N ILE A 100 1.58 -6.19 -0.21
CA ILE A 100 1.78 -7.50 0.39
C ILE A 100 2.51 -7.28 1.71
N SER A 101 1.97 -7.84 2.80
CA SER A 101 2.55 -7.69 4.13
C SER A 101 2.73 -9.07 4.78
N GLU A 102 3.88 -9.29 5.40
CA GLU A 102 4.21 -10.54 6.10
C GLU A 102 5.00 -10.20 7.38
N PRO A 103 4.46 -10.51 8.57
CA PRO A 103 3.08 -10.87 8.88
C PRO A 103 2.11 -9.72 8.63
N HIS A 104 0.83 -9.92 8.97
CA HIS A 104 -0.21 -8.91 8.80
C HIS A 104 0.16 -7.61 9.51
N SER A 105 -0.03 -6.46 8.85
CA SER A 105 0.49 -5.17 9.31
C SER A 105 -0.45 -4.35 10.19
N HIS A 106 -1.73 -4.73 10.33
CA HIS A 106 -2.71 -3.89 11.03
C HIS A 106 -2.41 -3.70 12.50
N ALA A 107 -1.88 -4.71 13.19
CA ALA A 107 -1.65 -4.66 14.63
C ALA A 107 -0.33 -4.01 15.03
N ASP A 108 0.55 -3.70 14.07
CA ASP A 108 1.89 -3.19 14.38
C ASP A 108 2.21 -1.83 13.75
N ARG A 109 1.20 -1.13 13.24
CA ARG A 109 1.38 0.20 12.64
C ARG A 109 1.66 1.25 13.71
N ILE A 110 2.70 2.04 13.50
CA ILE A 110 3.08 3.15 14.36
C ILE A 110 3.08 4.42 13.50
N ASN A 111 2.16 5.33 13.78
CA ASN A 111 2.10 6.61 13.08
C ASN A 111 3.23 7.54 13.57
N ILE A 112 3.77 8.28 12.64
CA ILE A 112 4.85 9.21 12.94
C ILE A 112 4.27 10.63 13.13
#